data_85b3a69758fc9eca5616d18b6cbd02c1
#
_entry.id   85b3a69758fc9eca5616d18b6cbd02c1
#
_cell.length_a   1.000
_cell.length_b   1.000
_cell.length_c   1.000
_cell.angle_alpha   90.00
_cell.angle_beta   90.00
_cell.angle_gamma   90.00
#
_symmetry.space_group_name_H-M   'P 1'
#
loop_
_entity.id
_entity.type
_entity.pdbx_description
1 polymer ?
#
loop_
_entity_poly.entity_id
_entity_poly.type
_entity_poly.pdbx_seq_one_letter_code
_entity_poly.pdbx_strand_id
1 'polypeptide(L)'
;MKKFNLGKNRYKVSNILLRNYLKVFLLITIITATIFLISFIIGVSIYLKSEPIENESSKILVGEIENKDYNSIGNQDYVTEHGGWIEIIDKDLNVIETIGDQKVKRDNYSSEEFSKILVDEMHGVNIDEDYLSYTGYSKEGRFFVITRIPEENFGKMFTRNPKIGFKIFVYIMISLYIFIFTMSLILYSKLTSKTFTKPLDKLMNGVRKLSLGDYSTRINIEKNNEFEELGEAFNNMASKIEEEKKLKEKSEKLRKEFVRNIAHDLKTPLSSIIGYSNIIKNNPDIEKESLHKYISIIENNVERANEMIMELFEFYTLQSSEFILHKKYQDLSEFLRNLIADYIYLLEEKDFDFDFEISEDDLYLEFDNKRLERAIGNLIINSVKYNKKGTKFLVSLKKEEDKVKIIVSDDGIGLSEEIKKHIFNPFVREEKSRNSKKGGSGLGLTISKEIVEKHGGTIYLSDGPLKGCNFVIELPIK
;
A
#
# COMPACT_ATOMS: atom_id res chain seq x y z
N MET A 1 -16.03 13.58 -8.73
CA MET A 1 -15.78 13.40 -7.27
C MET A 1 -16.68 12.29 -6.73
N LYS A 2 -16.21 11.03 -6.67
CA LYS A 2 -16.94 9.94 -5.99
C LYS A 2 -16.84 10.18 -4.48
N LYS A 3 -17.97 10.41 -3.82
CA LYS A 3 -18.08 10.46 -2.36
C LYS A 3 -17.49 9.18 -1.78
N PHE A 4 -16.44 9.32 -0.98
CA PHE A 4 -15.92 8.24 -0.13
C PHE A 4 -17.05 7.78 0.81
N ASN A 5 -17.52 6.57 0.59
CA ASN A 5 -18.58 5.96 1.38
C ASN A 5 -17.95 5.40 2.66
N LEU A 6 -17.89 6.22 3.72
CA LEU A 6 -17.33 5.91 5.05
C LEU A 6 -18.16 4.91 5.87
N GLY A 7 -19.04 4.15 5.26
CA GLY A 7 -20.07 3.37 5.93
C GLY A 7 -19.88 1.85 6.03
N LYS A 8 -18.73 1.27 5.73
CA LYS A 8 -18.46 -0.14 6.08
C LYS A 8 -17.72 -0.21 7.42
N ASN A 9 -18.25 -0.96 8.38
CA ASN A 9 -17.60 -1.33 9.66
C ASN A 9 -16.23 -2.00 9.35
N ARG A 10 -15.22 -1.20 9.08
CA ARG A 10 -13.85 -1.67 8.86
C ARG A 10 -13.22 -1.94 10.23
N TYR A 11 -12.77 -3.15 10.43
CA TYR A 11 -12.05 -3.51 11.65
C TYR A 11 -10.65 -2.89 11.58
N LYS A 12 -10.36 -1.91 12.44
CA LYS A 12 -9.01 -1.35 12.54
C LYS A 12 -8.00 -2.46 12.79
N VAL A 13 -6.83 -2.40 12.14
CA VAL A 13 -5.73 -3.36 12.30
C VAL A 13 -5.34 -3.47 13.79
N SER A 14 -5.34 -2.35 14.52
CA SER A 14 -5.09 -2.32 15.97
C SER A 14 -6.08 -3.18 16.74
N ASN A 15 -7.38 -3.12 16.40
CA ASN A 15 -8.42 -3.91 17.06
C ASN A 15 -8.30 -5.40 16.73
N ILE A 16 -7.89 -5.74 15.51
CA ILE A 16 -7.63 -7.13 15.11
C ILE A 16 -6.44 -7.69 15.88
N LEU A 17 -5.35 -6.93 16.01
CA LEU A 17 -4.16 -7.30 16.78
C LEU A 17 -4.51 -7.46 18.27
N LEU A 18 -5.21 -6.48 18.86
CA LEU A 18 -5.66 -6.53 20.25
C LEU A 18 -6.54 -7.76 20.49
N ARG A 19 -7.51 -8.03 19.62
CA ARG A 19 -8.39 -9.20 19.72
C ARG A 19 -7.62 -10.50 19.61
N ASN A 20 -6.65 -10.60 18.72
CA ASN A 20 -5.80 -11.77 18.60
C ASN A 20 -4.91 -11.95 19.84
N TYR A 21 -4.33 -10.88 20.34
CA TYR A 21 -3.57 -10.88 21.60
C TYR A 21 -4.44 -11.35 22.78
N LEU A 22 -5.62 -10.75 22.97
CA LEU A 22 -6.54 -11.13 24.03
C LEU A 22 -6.98 -12.58 23.94
N LYS A 23 -7.25 -13.11 22.76
CA LYS A 23 -7.59 -14.54 22.58
C LYS A 23 -6.46 -15.47 23.01
N VAL A 24 -5.23 -15.17 22.57
CA VAL A 24 -4.06 -15.98 22.91
C VAL A 24 -3.75 -15.84 24.42
N PHE A 25 -3.83 -14.62 24.97
CA PHE A 25 -3.65 -14.37 26.40
C PHE A 25 -4.69 -15.12 27.24
N LEU A 26 -5.97 -15.03 26.89
CA LEU A 26 -7.05 -15.74 27.60
C LEU A 26 -6.85 -17.26 27.53
N LEU A 27 -6.46 -17.78 26.36
CA LEU A 27 -6.15 -19.20 26.20
C LEU A 27 -5.02 -19.65 27.14
N ILE A 28 -3.92 -18.90 27.17
CA ILE A 28 -2.79 -19.18 28.06
C ILE A 28 -3.23 -19.12 29.52
N THR A 29 -3.98 -18.09 29.90
CA THR A 29 -4.46 -17.92 31.28
C THR A 29 -5.36 -19.07 31.71
N ILE A 30 -6.29 -19.51 30.87
CA ILE A 30 -7.17 -20.66 31.17
C ILE A 30 -6.34 -21.92 31.33
N ILE A 31 -5.41 -22.19 30.42
CA ILE A 31 -4.55 -23.39 30.47
C ILE A 31 -3.68 -23.37 31.71
N THR A 32 -3.05 -22.24 32.05
CA THR A 32 -2.22 -22.13 33.24
C THR A 32 -3.02 -22.30 34.55
N ALA A 33 -4.24 -21.71 34.60
CA ALA A 33 -5.15 -21.88 35.73
C ALA A 33 -5.60 -23.33 35.90
N THR A 34 -5.91 -24.04 34.83
CA THR A 34 -6.27 -25.48 34.89
C THR A 34 -5.12 -26.35 35.29
N ILE A 35 -3.91 -26.09 34.80
CA ILE A 35 -2.71 -26.82 35.24
C ILE A 35 -2.45 -26.60 36.75
N PHE A 36 -2.57 -25.34 37.20
CA PHE A 36 -2.39 -25.01 38.62
C PHE A 36 -3.45 -25.73 39.48
N LEU A 37 -4.71 -25.71 39.09
CA LEU A 37 -5.82 -26.37 39.80
C LEU A 37 -5.57 -27.90 39.89
N ILE A 38 -5.21 -28.53 38.77
CA ILE A 38 -4.90 -29.97 38.75
C ILE A 38 -3.70 -30.27 39.64
N SER A 39 -2.64 -29.49 39.57
CA SER A 39 -1.46 -29.64 40.42
C SER A 39 -1.80 -29.49 41.91
N PHE A 40 -2.66 -28.52 42.27
CA PHE A 40 -3.14 -28.32 43.62
C PHE A 40 -3.96 -29.53 44.12
N ILE A 41 -4.91 -30.03 43.31
CA ILE A 41 -5.74 -31.20 43.66
C ILE A 41 -4.86 -32.43 43.88
N ILE A 42 -3.88 -32.66 42.99
CA ILE A 42 -2.93 -33.81 43.15
C ILE A 42 -2.07 -33.61 44.39
N GLY A 43 -1.57 -32.39 44.61
CA GLY A 43 -0.78 -32.07 45.80
C GLY A 43 -1.55 -32.32 47.12
N VAL A 44 -2.81 -31.84 47.15
CA VAL A 44 -3.72 -32.07 48.30
C VAL A 44 -4.04 -33.57 48.46
N SER A 45 -4.26 -34.30 47.37
CA SER A 45 -4.54 -35.74 47.39
C SER A 45 -3.32 -36.53 47.91
N ILE A 46 -2.10 -36.13 47.54
CA ILE A 46 -0.88 -36.74 48.07
C ILE A 46 -0.73 -36.41 49.57
N TYR A 47 -1.03 -35.16 49.94
CA TYR A 47 -0.98 -34.72 51.35
C TYR A 47 -2.00 -35.46 52.22
N LEU A 48 -3.25 -35.60 51.79
CA LEU A 48 -4.32 -36.30 52.51
C LEU A 48 -4.11 -37.83 52.58
N LYS A 49 -3.43 -38.42 51.60
CA LYS A 49 -3.07 -39.85 51.60
C LYS A 49 -1.77 -40.17 52.35
N SER A 50 -0.99 -39.15 52.73
CA SER A 50 0.07 -39.32 53.70
C SER A 50 -0.61 -39.54 55.04
N GLU A 51 -0.63 -40.80 55.55
CA GLU A 51 -1.09 -41.09 56.90
C GLU A 51 -0.41 -40.14 57.88
N PRO A 52 -1.16 -39.62 58.88
CA PRO A 52 -0.56 -38.78 59.89
C PRO A 52 0.60 -39.52 60.52
N ILE A 53 1.76 -38.91 60.48
CA ILE A 53 3.00 -39.41 61.05
C ILE A 53 2.82 -39.69 62.54
N GLU A 54 1.83 -39.02 63.19
CA GLU A 54 1.49 -39.27 64.63
C GLU A 54 1.25 -40.74 64.99
N ASN A 55 0.64 -41.54 64.12
CA ASN A 55 0.35 -42.94 64.39
C ASN A 55 1.58 -43.89 64.17
N GLU A 56 2.45 -43.54 63.21
CA GLU A 56 3.70 -44.32 63.06
C GLU A 56 4.80 -43.89 64.07
N SER A 57 4.88 -42.58 64.38
CA SER A 57 5.89 -42.09 65.31
C SER A 57 5.61 -42.49 66.73
N SER A 58 4.34 -42.49 67.14
CA SER A 58 3.97 -43.02 68.47
C SER A 58 4.12 -44.54 68.57
N LYS A 59 3.88 -45.27 67.48
CA LYS A 59 4.15 -46.68 67.35
C LYS A 59 5.66 -47.02 67.27
N ILE A 60 6.46 -46.12 66.72
CA ILE A 60 7.91 -46.24 66.61
C ILE A 60 8.58 -46.00 67.96
N LEU A 61 8.05 -45.05 68.74
CA LEU A 61 8.67 -44.60 69.98
C LEU A 61 8.12 -45.28 71.25
N VAL A 62 6.85 -45.72 71.18
CA VAL A 62 6.14 -46.32 72.34
C VAL A 62 5.43 -47.62 71.96
N GLY A 63 5.55 -48.07 70.69
CA GLY A 63 4.82 -49.22 70.16
C GLY A 63 5.21 -50.52 70.83
N GLU A 64 4.20 -51.07 71.40
CA GLU A 64 4.11 -52.47 71.73
C GLU A 64 5.27 -53.02 72.52
N ILE A 65 5.58 -52.42 73.67
CA ILE A 65 6.30 -53.07 74.75
C ILE A 65 5.32 -54.03 75.44
N GLU A 66 4.74 -54.92 74.66
CA GLU A 66 3.83 -55.98 75.19
C GLU A 66 4.60 -57.21 75.73
N ASN A 67 5.89 -57.34 75.40
CA ASN A 67 6.70 -58.45 75.82
C ASN A 67 7.66 -58.07 76.95
N LYS A 68 7.94 -59.05 77.80
CA LYS A 68 8.92 -58.96 78.95
C LYS A 68 10.39 -58.86 78.50
N ASP A 69 10.62 -58.88 77.14
CA ASP A 69 11.99 -58.90 76.60
C ASP A 69 12.34 -57.53 75.99
N TYR A 70 13.39 -56.94 76.52
CA TYR A 70 13.91 -55.62 76.05
C TYR A 70 14.38 -55.65 74.65
N ASN A 71 14.74 -56.80 74.07
CA ASN A 71 15.19 -56.98 72.70
C ASN A 71 14.02 -56.92 71.71
N SER A 72 12.79 -56.85 72.21
CA SER A 72 11.59 -56.76 71.38
C SER A 72 11.08 -55.34 71.18
N ILE A 73 11.80 -54.30 71.60
CA ILE A 73 11.41 -52.90 71.33
C ILE A 73 11.53 -52.64 69.86
N GLY A 74 10.39 -52.37 69.23
CA GLY A 74 10.31 -52.13 67.75
C GLY A 74 11.11 -50.90 67.33
N ASN A 75 11.77 -51.00 66.19
CA ASN A 75 12.47 -49.88 65.49
C ASN A 75 13.73 -49.33 66.26
N GLN A 76 14.38 -50.14 67.02
CA GLN A 76 15.67 -49.77 67.71
C GLN A 76 16.73 -49.29 66.71
N ASP A 77 16.86 -49.99 65.55
CA ASP A 77 17.80 -49.64 64.49
C ASP A 77 17.51 -48.25 63.88
N TYR A 78 16.27 -47.88 63.85
CA TYR A 78 15.87 -46.58 63.26
C TYR A 78 16.24 -45.40 64.18
N VAL A 79 16.11 -45.56 65.49
CA VAL A 79 16.54 -44.58 66.53
C VAL A 79 18.02 -44.39 66.46
N THR A 80 18.77 -45.51 66.47
CA THR A 80 20.22 -45.50 66.48
C THR A 80 20.87 -45.00 65.24
N GLU A 81 20.30 -45.31 64.05
CA GLU A 81 20.75 -44.78 62.75
C GLU A 81 20.63 -43.24 62.64
N HIS A 82 19.73 -42.66 63.44
CA HIS A 82 19.55 -41.22 63.47
C HIS A 82 20.29 -40.56 64.67
N GLY A 83 21.23 -41.29 65.27
CA GLY A 83 22.08 -40.77 66.36
C GLY A 83 21.34 -40.61 67.70
N GLY A 84 20.19 -41.28 67.85
CA GLY A 84 19.44 -41.38 69.09
C GLY A 84 19.82 -42.62 69.86
N TRP A 85 19.35 -42.75 71.11
CA TRP A 85 19.50 -43.93 71.94
C TRP A 85 18.23 -44.18 72.76
N ILE A 86 18.12 -45.38 73.32
CA ILE A 86 16.97 -45.82 74.09
C ILE A 86 17.47 -46.25 75.44
N GLU A 87 16.92 -45.74 76.55
CA GLU A 87 17.22 -46.12 77.95
C GLU A 87 16.02 -46.90 78.51
N ILE A 88 16.35 -48.03 79.13
CA ILE A 88 15.38 -48.86 79.79
C ILE A 88 15.59 -48.69 81.31
N ILE A 89 14.52 -48.32 82.02
CA ILE A 89 14.59 -47.87 83.42
C ILE A 89 13.66 -48.73 84.27
N ASP A 90 14.13 -49.22 85.39
CA ASP A 90 13.35 -50.02 86.35
C ASP A 90 12.33 -49.14 87.17
N LYS A 91 11.54 -49.77 87.99
CA LYS A 91 10.58 -49.10 88.92
C LYS A 91 11.23 -48.21 89.96
N ASP A 92 12.50 -48.48 90.23
CA ASP A 92 13.28 -47.73 91.24
C ASP A 92 14.14 -46.63 90.59
N LEU A 93 13.85 -46.35 89.29
CA LEU A 93 14.46 -45.32 88.44
C LEU A 93 15.96 -45.55 88.12
N ASN A 94 16.44 -46.82 88.17
CA ASN A 94 17.76 -47.14 87.67
C ASN A 94 17.74 -47.53 86.21
N VAL A 95 18.76 -47.12 85.48
CA VAL A 95 18.93 -47.51 84.08
C VAL A 95 19.45 -48.95 84.04
N ILE A 96 18.63 -49.85 83.51
CA ILE A 96 18.93 -51.27 83.36
C ILE A 96 19.77 -51.56 82.14
N GLU A 97 19.40 -50.94 81.02
CA GLU A 97 20.05 -51.18 79.76
C GLU A 97 19.92 -49.91 78.81
N THR A 98 20.91 -49.74 77.94
CA THR A 98 20.94 -48.68 76.98
C THR A 98 21.21 -49.25 75.60
N ILE A 99 20.35 -48.90 74.66
CA ILE A 99 20.46 -49.33 73.26
C ILE A 99 20.85 -48.12 72.42
N GLY A 100 21.96 -48.20 71.68
CA GLY A 100 22.55 -47.12 70.93
C GLY A 100 23.69 -46.41 71.61
N ASP A 101 24.22 -45.35 70.94
CA ASP A 101 25.43 -44.65 71.44
C ASP A 101 25.02 -43.52 72.40
N GLN A 102 24.97 -43.84 73.67
CA GLN A 102 24.56 -42.92 74.75
C GLN A 102 25.57 -41.80 74.93
N LYS A 103 25.19 -40.58 74.51
CA LYS A 103 26.06 -39.41 74.63
C LYS A 103 26.09 -38.81 76.04
N VAL A 104 25.05 -39.04 76.84
CA VAL A 104 24.95 -38.61 78.24
C VAL A 104 24.75 -39.87 79.11
N LYS A 105 25.82 -40.36 79.74
CA LYS A 105 25.74 -41.56 80.59
C LYS A 105 25.07 -41.22 81.91
N ARG A 106 24.00 -41.94 82.22
CA ARG A 106 23.27 -41.89 83.52
C ARG A 106 23.02 -43.30 83.98
N ASP A 107 23.27 -43.53 85.24
CA ASP A 107 23.05 -44.83 85.89
C ASP A 107 21.71 -44.90 86.66
N ASN A 108 21.17 -43.72 87.03
CA ASN A 108 19.86 -43.58 87.67
C ASN A 108 19.27 -42.21 87.49
N TYR A 109 17.97 -42.06 87.68
CA TYR A 109 17.21 -40.82 87.66
C TYR A 109 16.70 -40.49 89.06
N SER A 110 16.78 -39.23 89.47
CA SER A 110 16.04 -38.78 90.66
C SER A 110 14.54 -38.69 90.32
N SER A 111 13.68 -38.80 91.32
CA SER A 111 12.23 -38.67 91.12
C SER A 111 11.84 -37.32 90.56
N GLU A 112 12.63 -36.28 90.87
CA GLU A 112 12.41 -34.95 90.36
C GLU A 112 12.75 -34.83 88.87
N GLU A 113 13.89 -35.36 88.43
CA GLU A 113 14.31 -35.38 87.00
C GLU A 113 13.34 -36.19 86.13
N PHE A 114 12.97 -37.40 86.65
CA PHE A 114 12.04 -38.24 85.91
C PHE A 114 10.65 -37.59 85.76
N SER A 115 10.15 -36.97 86.83
CA SER A 115 8.88 -36.24 86.82
C SER A 115 8.93 -35.06 85.84
N LYS A 116 10.06 -34.36 85.79
CA LYS A 116 10.25 -33.26 84.84
C LYS A 116 10.16 -33.76 83.36
N ILE A 117 10.84 -34.86 83.03
CA ILE A 117 10.76 -35.47 81.71
C ILE A 117 9.28 -35.78 81.27
N LEU A 118 8.53 -36.39 82.23
CA LEU A 118 7.13 -36.72 81.98
C LEU A 118 6.21 -35.47 81.81
N VAL A 119 6.44 -34.43 82.58
CA VAL A 119 5.66 -33.19 82.50
C VAL A 119 5.97 -32.44 81.22
N ASP A 120 7.26 -32.35 80.84
CA ASP A 120 7.69 -31.68 79.61
C ASP A 120 7.14 -32.41 78.37
N GLU A 121 7.09 -33.73 78.35
CA GLU A 121 6.47 -34.54 77.33
C GLU A 121 4.97 -34.29 77.22
N MET A 122 4.23 -34.13 78.34
CA MET A 122 2.81 -33.79 78.31
C MET A 122 2.54 -32.41 77.69
N HIS A 123 3.50 -31.50 77.72
CA HIS A 123 3.42 -30.17 77.01
C HIS A 123 3.96 -30.19 75.59
N GLY A 124 4.38 -31.35 75.06
CA GLY A 124 4.82 -31.56 73.69
C GLY A 124 6.22 -31.04 73.36
N VAL A 125 7.00 -30.62 74.36
CA VAL A 125 8.36 -30.14 74.11
C VAL A 125 9.20 -30.55 75.32
N ASN A 126 9.95 -31.63 75.19
CA ASN A 126 10.97 -32.00 76.20
C ASN A 126 12.36 -31.82 75.60
N ILE A 127 12.95 -30.65 75.83
CA ILE A 127 14.30 -30.32 75.38
C ILE A 127 15.23 -30.44 76.60
N ASP A 128 15.82 -31.59 76.73
CA ASP A 128 16.92 -31.77 77.64
C ASP A 128 18.23 -31.72 76.86
N GLU A 129 18.94 -30.60 76.94
CA GLU A 129 20.24 -30.39 76.32
C GLU A 129 20.35 -30.84 74.84
N ASP A 130 19.57 -30.23 73.89
CA ASP A 130 19.59 -30.52 72.45
C ASP A 130 18.99 -31.87 72.00
N TYR A 131 18.31 -32.60 72.94
CA TYR A 131 17.64 -33.87 72.61
C TYR A 131 16.15 -33.84 72.92
N LEU A 132 15.37 -34.38 72.01
CA LEU A 132 13.95 -34.65 72.24
C LEU A 132 13.79 -36.01 72.90
N SER A 133 13.07 -36.05 74.01
CA SER A 133 12.84 -37.24 74.78
C SER A 133 11.39 -37.70 74.70
N TYR A 134 11.21 -39.00 74.53
CA TYR A 134 9.89 -39.67 74.54
C TYR A 134 9.89 -40.78 75.53
N THR A 135 8.84 -40.88 76.38
CA THR A 135 8.73 -41.82 77.43
C THR A 135 7.60 -42.81 77.21
N GLY A 136 7.91 -44.13 77.40
CA GLY A 136 6.93 -45.18 77.31
C GLY A 136 6.97 -46.03 78.61
N TYR A 137 5.85 -46.69 78.98
CA TYR A 137 5.75 -47.60 80.10
C TYR A 137 5.25 -48.96 79.68
N SER A 138 6.03 -50.00 79.99
CA SER A 138 5.60 -51.38 79.81
C SER A 138 4.88 -51.89 81.08
N LYS A 139 3.55 -52.13 80.91
CA LYS A 139 2.75 -52.68 82.06
C LYS A 139 3.13 -54.11 82.46
N GLU A 140 3.46 -54.92 81.46
CA GLU A 140 3.83 -56.33 81.72
C GLU A 140 5.23 -56.50 82.20
N GLY A 141 6.21 -55.73 81.66
CA GLY A 141 7.59 -55.73 82.07
C GLY A 141 7.90 -54.90 83.32
N ARG A 142 7.00 -53.99 83.74
CA ARG A 142 7.13 -53.02 84.81
C ARG A 142 8.38 -52.14 84.71
N PHE A 143 8.70 -51.69 83.52
CA PHE A 143 9.83 -50.79 83.26
C PHE A 143 9.40 -49.59 82.41
N PHE A 144 10.16 -48.52 82.45
CA PHE A 144 9.98 -47.34 81.57
C PHE A 144 11.04 -47.40 80.49
N VAL A 145 10.69 -46.78 79.30
CA VAL A 145 11.61 -46.63 78.22
C VAL A 145 11.66 -45.14 77.88
N ILE A 146 12.88 -44.59 77.87
CA ILE A 146 13.10 -43.21 77.41
C ILE A 146 13.86 -43.29 76.08
N THR A 147 13.27 -42.79 75.02
CA THR A 147 13.92 -42.64 73.70
C THR A 147 14.39 -41.19 73.52
N ARG A 148 15.68 -41.00 73.25
CA ARG A 148 16.27 -39.69 73.03
C ARG A 148 16.79 -39.56 71.61
N ILE A 149 16.45 -38.43 70.93
CA ILE A 149 16.83 -38.17 69.54
C ILE A 149 17.36 -36.75 69.48
N PRO A 150 18.51 -36.46 68.79
CA PRO A 150 19.00 -35.10 68.56
C PRO A 150 17.99 -34.25 67.84
N GLU A 151 17.74 -33.01 68.33
CA GLU A 151 16.77 -32.10 67.75
C GLU A 151 17.06 -31.87 66.25
N GLU A 152 18.33 -31.71 65.83
CA GLU A 152 18.73 -31.52 64.42
C GLU A 152 18.37 -32.69 63.50
N ASN A 153 18.25 -33.90 64.06
CA ASN A 153 17.92 -35.13 63.32
C ASN A 153 16.43 -35.47 63.40
N PHE A 154 15.70 -34.88 64.33
CA PHE A 154 14.27 -35.09 64.51
C PHE A 154 13.48 -34.69 63.27
N GLY A 155 13.76 -33.50 62.69
CA GLY A 155 13.16 -33.06 61.45
C GLY A 155 13.47 -33.99 60.27
N LYS A 156 14.65 -34.60 60.23
CA LYS A 156 15.02 -35.55 59.15
C LYS A 156 14.28 -36.88 59.27
N MET A 157 13.99 -37.30 60.55
CA MET A 157 13.27 -38.51 60.86
C MET A 157 11.81 -38.48 60.42
N PHE A 158 11.19 -37.27 60.47
CA PHE A 158 9.81 -37.02 60.01
C PHE A 158 9.71 -36.54 58.57
N THR A 159 10.77 -36.01 57.97
CA THR A 159 10.81 -35.71 56.54
C THR A 159 11.07 -37.02 55.80
N ARG A 160 9.99 -37.72 55.47
CA ARG A 160 10.02 -38.75 54.43
C ARG A 160 10.55 -38.05 53.18
N ASN A 161 11.75 -38.43 52.70
CA ASN A 161 12.30 -37.92 51.44
C ASN A 161 11.17 -37.82 50.44
N PRO A 162 10.82 -36.62 49.93
CA PRO A 162 9.70 -36.51 49.00
C PRO A 162 9.99 -37.51 47.90
N LYS A 163 9.15 -38.54 47.84
CA LYS A 163 9.33 -39.67 46.91
C LYS A 163 9.78 -39.14 45.58
N ILE A 164 10.79 -39.74 44.99
CA ILE A 164 11.29 -39.41 43.63
C ILE A 164 10.16 -39.06 42.66
N GLY A 165 8.98 -39.68 42.81
CA GLY A 165 7.74 -39.38 42.09
C GLY A 165 7.27 -37.93 42.19
N PHE A 166 7.39 -37.23 43.31
CA PHE A 166 6.96 -35.82 43.40
C PHE A 166 7.92 -34.89 42.64
N LYS A 167 9.21 -35.14 42.65
CA LYS A 167 10.20 -34.39 41.88
C LYS A 167 9.95 -34.57 40.34
N ILE A 168 9.72 -35.82 39.91
CA ILE A 168 9.39 -36.15 38.52
C ILE A 168 8.10 -35.45 38.11
N PHE A 169 7.07 -35.47 38.95
CA PHE A 169 5.80 -34.78 38.70
C PHE A 169 6.01 -33.28 38.49
N VAL A 170 6.79 -32.62 39.34
CA VAL A 170 7.08 -31.18 39.19
C VAL A 170 7.84 -30.90 37.88
N TYR A 171 8.81 -31.72 37.50
CA TYR A 171 9.54 -31.55 36.23
C TYR A 171 8.63 -31.73 35.02
N ILE A 172 7.73 -32.72 35.07
CA ILE A 172 6.74 -32.93 33.99
C ILE A 172 5.83 -31.70 33.85
N MET A 173 5.34 -31.15 34.96
CA MET A 173 4.49 -29.96 34.95
C MET A 173 5.19 -28.72 34.40
N ILE A 174 6.45 -28.48 34.79
CA ILE A 174 7.27 -27.41 34.27
C ILE A 174 7.48 -27.58 32.74
N SER A 175 7.82 -28.80 32.33
CA SER A 175 8.05 -29.13 30.92
C SER A 175 6.78 -28.93 30.06
N LEU A 176 5.63 -29.36 30.56
CA LEU A 176 4.32 -29.16 29.91
C LEU A 176 3.99 -27.68 29.81
N TYR A 177 4.23 -26.88 30.85
CA TYR A 177 4.02 -25.44 30.84
C TYR A 177 4.90 -24.78 29.79
N ILE A 178 6.19 -25.08 29.72
CA ILE A 178 7.12 -24.54 28.72
C ILE A 178 6.67 -24.92 27.30
N PHE A 179 6.22 -26.16 27.09
CA PHE A 179 5.72 -26.63 25.82
C PHE A 179 4.48 -25.84 25.35
N ILE A 180 3.49 -25.66 26.23
CA ILE A 180 2.27 -24.91 25.91
C ILE A 180 2.60 -23.42 25.66
N PHE A 181 3.50 -22.85 26.44
CA PHE A 181 3.93 -21.46 26.26
C PHE A 181 4.61 -21.25 24.89
N THR A 182 5.54 -22.11 24.52
CA THR A 182 6.21 -22.05 23.21
C THR A 182 5.25 -22.25 22.05
N MET A 183 4.33 -23.20 22.16
CA MET A 183 3.30 -23.44 21.16
C MET A 183 2.37 -22.24 20.97
N SER A 184 2.01 -21.56 22.06
CA SER A 184 1.21 -20.34 22.02
C SER A 184 1.92 -19.17 21.34
N LEU A 185 3.23 -19.01 21.54
CA LEU A 185 4.05 -18.01 20.86
C LEU A 185 4.10 -18.25 19.36
N ILE A 186 4.25 -19.52 18.93
CA ILE A 186 4.24 -19.89 17.50
C ILE A 186 2.87 -19.57 16.88
N LEU A 187 1.78 -19.90 17.57
CA LEU A 187 0.43 -19.61 17.09
C LEU A 187 0.21 -18.10 16.97
N TYR A 188 0.60 -17.32 17.98
CA TYR A 188 0.50 -15.86 17.95
C TYR A 188 1.32 -15.26 16.78
N SER A 189 2.55 -15.74 16.59
CA SER A 189 3.43 -15.32 15.49
C SER A 189 2.80 -15.58 14.13
N LYS A 190 2.23 -16.78 13.90
CA LYS A 190 1.52 -17.12 12.64
C LYS A 190 0.30 -16.23 12.40
N LEU A 191 -0.50 -15.97 13.43
CA LEU A 191 -1.69 -15.10 13.33
C LEU A 191 -1.29 -13.66 12.99
N THR A 192 -0.26 -13.13 13.66
CA THR A 192 0.26 -11.79 13.41
C THR A 192 0.88 -11.68 12.02
N SER A 193 1.68 -12.65 11.59
CA SER A 193 2.27 -12.69 10.26
C SER A 193 1.22 -12.67 9.15
N LYS A 194 0.14 -13.45 9.27
CA LYS A 194 -0.96 -13.46 8.30
C LYS A 194 -1.72 -12.14 8.24
N THR A 195 -1.85 -11.47 9.37
CA THR A 195 -2.66 -10.25 9.49
C THR A 195 -1.88 -9.00 9.14
N PHE A 196 -0.59 -8.95 9.42
CA PHE A 196 0.25 -7.76 9.32
C PHE A 196 1.38 -7.92 8.31
N THR A 197 2.27 -8.90 8.50
CA THR A 197 3.49 -9.04 7.71
C THR A 197 3.21 -9.27 6.23
N LYS A 198 2.31 -10.22 5.90
CA LYS A 198 2.00 -10.53 4.50
C LYS A 198 1.37 -9.38 3.71
N PRO A 199 0.39 -8.61 4.23
CA PRO A 199 -0.11 -7.42 3.55
C PRO A 199 0.96 -6.35 3.35
N LEU A 200 1.82 -6.14 4.36
CA LEU A 200 2.92 -5.19 4.28
C LEU A 200 3.94 -5.58 3.21
N ASP A 201 4.32 -6.86 3.13
CA ASP A 201 5.21 -7.37 2.09
C ASP A 201 4.63 -7.19 0.68
N LYS A 202 3.31 -7.40 0.51
CA LYS A 202 2.63 -7.13 -0.76
C LYS A 202 2.73 -5.66 -1.15
N LEU A 203 2.49 -4.75 -0.20
CA LEU A 203 2.62 -3.30 -0.43
C LEU A 203 4.06 -2.92 -0.78
N MET A 204 5.03 -3.38 0.00
CA MET A 204 6.45 -3.11 -0.25
C MET A 204 6.91 -3.61 -1.63
N ASN A 205 6.51 -4.81 -2.02
CA ASN A 205 6.81 -5.38 -3.32
C ASN A 205 6.13 -4.60 -4.46
N GLY A 206 4.88 -4.14 -4.26
CA GLY A 206 4.19 -3.27 -5.22
C GLY A 206 4.90 -1.94 -5.40
N VAL A 207 5.25 -1.27 -4.30
CA VAL A 207 6.01 -0.01 -4.31
C VAL A 207 7.35 -0.19 -5.01
N ARG A 208 8.06 -1.29 -4.73
CA ARG A 208 9.35 -1.59 -5.38
C ARG A 208 9.21 -1.78 -6.90
N LYS A 209 8.17 -2.50 -7.36
CA LYS A 209 7.90 -2.65 -8.80
C LYS A 209 7.57 -1.32 -9.45
N LEU A 210 6.72 -0.51 -8.80
CA LEU A 210 6.37 0.83 -9.27
C LEU A 210 7.63 1.71 -9.42
N SER A 211 8.52 1.70 -8.43
CA SER A 211 9.78 2.47 -8.46
C SER A 211 10.75 2.01 -9.56
N LEU A 212 10.66 0.75 -9.98
CA LEU A 212 11.42 0.20 -11.12
C LEU A 212 10.75 0.48 -12.47
N GLY A 213 9.64 1.22 -12.50
CA GLY A 213 8.97 1.64 -13.73
C GLY A 213 7.83 0.72 -14.19
N ASP A 214 7.45 -0.30 -13.42
CA ASP A 214 6.28 -1.12 -13.70
C ASP A 214 5.02 -0.46 -13.13
N TYR A 215 4.47 0.48 -13.85
CA TYR A 215 3.26 1.22 -13.46
C TYR A 215 1.96 0.44 -13.67
N SER A 216 2.03 -0.74 -14.30
CA SER A 216 0.89 -1.65 -14.47
C SER A 216 0.61 -2.50 -13.23
N THR A 217 1.57 -2.56 -12.29
CA THR A 217 1.43 -3.30 -11.03
C THR A 217 0.22 -2.82 -10.25
N ARG A 218 -0.60 -3.80 -9.79
CA ARG A 218 -1.73 -3.55 -8.88
C ARG A 218 -1.63 -4.47 -7.68
N ILE A 219 -2.05 -3.96 -6.52
CA ILE A 219 -2.02 -4.67 -5.25
C ILE A 219 -3.46 -5.03 -4.88
N ASN A 220 -3.70 -6.32 -4.67
CA ASN A 220 -4.98 -6.81 -4.15
C ASN A 220 -4.82 -7.28 -2.71
N ILE A 221 -5.48 -6.57 -1.77
CA ILE A 221 -5.52 -6.89 -0.34
C ILE A 221 -6.99 -6.90 0.09
N GLU A 222 -7.58 -8.09 0.16
CA GLU A 222 -8.97 -8.31 0.59
C GLU A 222 -9.01 -8.53 2.11
N LYS A 223 -8.96 -7.48 2.90
CA LYS A 223 -8.89 -7.58 4.37
C LYS A 223 -9.93 -6.74 5.11
N ASN A 224 -10.73 -5.93 4.43
CA ASN A 224 -11.69 -4.99 5.02
C ASN A 224 -11.11 -4.19 6.22
N ASN A 225 -9.88 -3.73 6.07
CA ASN A 225 -9.12 -2.95 7.04
C ASN A 225 -8.25 -1.89 6.35
N GLU A 226 -7.39 -1.19 7.13
CA GLU A 226 -6.53 -0.11 6.63
C GLU A 226 -5.54 -0.56 5.53
N PHE A 227 -5.16 -1.83 5.48
CA PHE A 227 -4.30 -2.35 4.42
C PHE A 227 -5.01 -2.42 3.06
N GLU A 228 -6.32 -2.70 3.04
CA GLU A 228 -7.13 -2.64 1.83
C GLU A 228 -7.22 -1.20 1.31
N GLU A 229 -7.48 -0.24 2.20
CA GLU A 229 -7.52 1.19 1.86
C GLU A 229 -6.17 1.68 1.31
N LEU A 230 -5.06 1.25 1.94
CA LEU A 230 -3.71 1.57 1.47
C LEU A 230 -3.42 0.93 0.11
N GLY A 231 -3.89 -0.30 -0.13
CA GLY A 231 -3.83 -0.96 -1.43
C GLY A 231 -4.62 -0.24 -2.51
N GLU A 232 -5.84 0.23 -2.20
CA GLU A 232 -6.67 1.05 -3.11
C GLU A 232 -6.00 2.39 -3.42
N ALA A 233 -5.47 3.09 -2.40
CA ALA A 233 -4.74 4.34 -2.58
C ALA A 233 -3.50 4.15 -3.46
N PHE A 234 -2.74 3.08 -3.24
CA PHE A 234 -1.61 2.70 -4.11
C PHE A 234 -2.06 2.47 -5.56
N ASN A 235 -3.13 1.68 -5.78
CA ASN A 235 -3.64 1.39 -7.12
C ASN A 235 -4.11 2.65 -7.84
N ASN A 236 -4.77 3.57 -7.14
CA ASN A 236 -5.19 4.86 -7.69
C ASN A 236 -3.98 5.73 -8.08
N MET A 237 -2.95 5.77 -7.25
CA MET A 237 -1.69 6.46 -7.56
C MET A 237 -0.99 5.83 -8.77
N ALA A 238 -0.86 4.50 -8.81
CA ALA A 238 -0.26 3.78 -9.92
C ALA A 238 -1.01 4.03 -11.24
N SER A 239 -2.36 4.06 -11.21
CA SER A 239 -3.17 4.37 -12.38
C SER A 239 -2.95 5.78 -12.90
N LYS A 240 -2.85 6.79 -12.00
CA LYS A 240 -2.57 8.17 -12.42
C LYS A 240 -1.19 8.31 -13.05
N ILE A 241 -0.17 7.69 -12.45
CA ILE A 241 1.20 7.73 -13.00
C ILE A 241 1.24 7.04 -14.38
N GLU A 242 0.56 5.90 -14.54
CA GLU A 242 0.47 5.19 -15.82
C GLU A 242 -0.20 6.04 -16.90
N GLU A 243 -1.30 6.71 -16.55
CA GLU A 243 -2.03 7.62 -17.45
C GLU A 243 -1.17 8.82 -17.86
N GLU A 244 -0.55 9.50 -16.90
CA GLU A 244 0.35 10.64 -17.17
C GLU A 244 1.54 10.23 -18.04
N LYS A 245 2.12 9.04 -17.81
CA LYS A 245 3.19 8.51 -18.65
C LYS A 245 2.73 8.27 -20.08
N LYS A 246 1.58 7.64 -20.26
CA LYS A 246 1.00 7.42 -21.60
C LYS A 246 0.73 8.73 -22.34
N LEU A 247 0.20 9.73 -21.64
CA LEU A 247 -0.02 11.07 -22.23
C LEU A 247 1.32 11.73 -22.61
N LYS A 248 2.33 11.64 -21.76
CA LYS A 248 3.67 12.16 -22.03
C LYS A 248 4.32 11.47 -23.23
N GLU A 249 4.28 10.14 -23.29
CA GLU A 249 4.83 9.37 -24.42
C GLU A 249 4.13 9.73 -25.74
N LYS A 250 2.79 9.88 -25.70
CA LYS A 250 2.00 10.34 -26.86
C LYS A 250 2.42 11.75 -27.29
N SER A 251 2.56 12.66 -26.35
CA SER A 251 2.99 14.04 -26.63
C SER A 251 4.40 14.08 -27.23
N GLU A 252 5.35 13.31 -26.64
CA GLU A 252 6.72 13.23 -27.18
C GLU A 252 6.77 12.63 -28.60
N LYS A 253 5.95 11.61 -28.87
CA LYS A 253 5.83 11.03 -30.20
C LYS A 253 5.32 12.06 -31.20
N LEU A 254 4.24 12.76 -30.88
CA LEU A 254 3.68 13.81 -31.72
C LEU A 254 4.73 14.92 -31.97
N ARG A 255 5.46 15.33 -30.95
CA ARG A 255 6.54 16.33 -31.10
C ARG A 255 7.68 15.86 -32.01
N LYS A 256 8.08 14.60 -31.92
CA LYS A 256 9.11 14.04 -32.83
C LYS A 256 8.61 13.97 -34.27
N GLU A 257 7.36 13.56 -34.48
CA GLU A 257 6.74 13.53 -35.80
C GLU A 257 6.60 14.94 -36.39
N PHE A 258 6.24 15.91 -35.57
CA PHE A 258 6.17 17.32 -35.89
C PHE A 258 7.51 17.84 -36.45
N VAL A 259 8.62 17.67 -35.68
CA VAL A 259 9.96 18.12 -36.09
C VAL A 259 10.41 17.43 -37.38
N ARG A 260 10.13 16.13 -37.52
CA ARG A 260 10.49 15.35 -38.70
C ARG A 260 9.76 15.88 -39.95
N ASN A 261 8.48 16.19 -39.85
CA ASN A 261 7.68 16.65 -40.94
C ASN A 261 8.12 18.06 -41.42
N ILE A 262 8.40 18.98 -40.49
CA ILE A 262 8.98 20.29 -40.81
C ILE A 262 10.30 20.15 -41.56
N ALA A 263 11.21 19.35 -41.02
CA ALA A 263 12.52 19.17 -41.64
C ALA A 263 12.41 18.62 -43.07
N HIS A 264 11.47 17.69 -43.31
CA HIS A 264 11.21 17.11 -44.60
C HIS A 264 10.64 18.16 -45.56
N ASP A 265 9.64 18.92 -45.13
CA ASP A 265 8.91 19.88 -46.01
C ASP A 265 9.74 21.13 -46.33
N LEU A 266 10.65 21.54 -45.41
CA LEU A 266 11.62 22.60 -45.68
C LEU A 266 12.79 22.10 -46.56
N LYS A 267 13.18 20.83 -46.47
CA LYS A 267 14.26 20.27 -47.32
C LYS A 267 13.93 20.35 -48.79
N THR A 268 12.65 20.17 -49.19
CA THR A 268 12.22 20.15 -50.57
C THR A 268 12.46 21.49 -51.28
N PRO A 269 11.92 22.65 -50.85
CA PRO A 269 12.20 23.93 -51.46
C PRO A 269 13.68 24.31 -51.40
N LEU A 270 14.39 24.05 -50.29
CA LEU A 270 15.83 24.34 -50.18
C LEU A 270 16.66 23.53 -51.17
N SER A 271 16.35 22.24 -51.37
CA SER A 271 17.04 21.41 -52.39
C SER A 271 16.81 21.93 -53.79
N SER A 272 15.59 22.43 -54.09
CA SER A 272 15.26 23.06 -55.40
C SER A 272 16.07 24.35 -55.63
N ILE A 273 16.11 25.23 -54.61
CA ILE A 273 16.92 26.46 -54.62
C ILE A 273 18.39 26.14 -54.92
N ILE A 274 18.98 25.22 -54.15
CA ILE A 274 20.38 24.82 -54.36
C ILE A 274 20.61 24.22 -55.73
N GLY A 275 19.67 23.36 -56.20
CA GLY A 275 19.75 22.71 -57.49
C GLY A 275 19.77 23.74 -58.65
N TYR A 276 18.81 24.63 -58.68
CA TYR A 276 18.75 25.65 -59.73
C TYR A 276 19.86 26.69 -59.63
N SER A 277 20.28 27.07 -58.41
CA SER A 277 21.46 27.93 -58.24
C SER A 277 22.75 27.28 -58.79
N ASN A 278 22.95 25.97 -58.59
CA ASN A 278 24.07 25.24 -59.13
C ASN A 278 23.99 25.15 -60.70
N ILE A 279 22.79 24.97 -61.28
CA ILE A 279 22.63 24.96 -62.72
C ILE A 279 23.01 26.33 -63.29
N ILE A 280 22.57 27.42 -62.75
CA ILE A 280 22.92 28.77 -63.18
C ILE A 280 24.45 28.99 -63.02
N LYS A 281 25.01 28.64 -61.88
CA LYS A 281 26.46 28.82 -61.63
C LYS A 281 27.36 28.07 -62.60
N ASN A 282 26.95 26.84 -62.98
CA ASN A 282 27.77 25.97 -63.82
C ASN A 282 27.54 26.13 -65.33
N ASN A 283 26.60 26.98 -65.77
CA ASN A 283 26.31 27.28 -67.16
C ASN A 283 26.40 28.77 -67.42
N PRO A 284 27.59 29.33 -67.63
CA PRO A 284 27.77 30.78 -67.86
C PRO A 284 27.04 31.29 -69.12
N ASP A 285 26.86 30.43 -70.14
CA ASP A 285 26.22 30.78 -71.40
C ASP A 285 24.71 30.40 -71.44
N ILE A 286 24.07 30.34 -70.26
CA ILE A 286 22.65 30.01 -70.19
C ILE A 286 21.79 30.97 -70.94
N GLU A 287 20.82 30.46 -71.67
CA GLU A 287 19.87 31.27 -72.46
C GLU A 287 19.04 32.16 -71.49
N LYS A 288 18.81 33.42 -71.88
CA LYS A 288 18.20 34.41 -70.98
C LYS A 288 16.78 34.01 -70.53
N GLU A 289 16.05 33.32 -71.36
CA GLU A 289 14.73 32.80 -71.00
C GLU A 289 14.79 31.72 -69.95
N SER A 290 15.71 30.78 -70.10
CA SER A 290 15.98 29.73 -69.12
C SER A 290 16.49 30.29 -67.79
N LEU A 291 17.34 31.34 -67.83
CA LEU A 291 17.80 32.05 -66.64
C LEU A 291 16.64 32.68 -65.85
N HIS A 292 15.76 33.42 -66.51
CA HIS A 292 14.57 33.99 -65.89
C HIS A 292 13.66 32.94 -65.28
N LYS A 293 13.47 31.82 -66.00
CA LYS A 293 12.67 30.69 -65.47
C LYS A 293 13.29 30.10 -64.20
N TYR A 294 14.61 29.89 -64.16
CA TYR A 294 15.27 29.31 -63.02
C TYR A 294 15.26 30.27 -61.81
N ILE A 295 15.46 31.57 -62.03
CA ILE A 295 15.32 32.61 -61.01
C ILE A 295 13.93 32.61 -60.44
N SER A 296 12.89 32.60 -61.28
CA SER A 296 11.50 32.55 -60.79
C SER A 296 11.18 31.28 -59.98
N ILE A 297 11.75 30.13 -60.36
CA ILE A 297 11.64 28.91 -59.54
C ILE A 297 12.31 29.07 -58.19
N ILE A 298 13.48 29.72 -58.14
CA ILE A 298 14.19 29.98 -56.88
C ILE A 298 13.35 30.92 -56.04
N GLU A 299 12.87 32.05 -56.55
CA GLU A 299 12.01 33.00 -55.84
C GLU A 299 10.79 32.34 -55.23
N ASN A 300 10.02 31.60 -56.05
CA ASN A 300 8.86 30.86 -55.55
C ASN A 300 9.15 29.86 -54.45
N ASN A 301 10.33 29.20 -54.49
CA ASN A 301 10.73 28.26 -53.41
C ASN A 301 11.19 29.02 -52.15
N VAL A 302 11.83 30.19 -52.27
CA VAL A 302 12.18 31.06 -51.14
C VAL A 302 10.91 31.56 -50.44
N GLU A 303 9.94 32.10 -51.21
CA GLU A 303 8.65 32.56 -50.68
C GLU A 303 7.94 31.42 -49.93
N ARG A 304 7.86 30.23 -50.54
CA ARG A 304 7.24 29.05 -49.92
C ARG A 304 7.94 28.63 -48.62
N ALA A 305 9.28 28.62 -48.58
CA ALA A 305 10.03 28.30 -47.36
C ALA A 305 9.77 29.36 -46.30
N ASN A 306 9.71 30.64 -46.65
CA ASN A 306 9.41 31.73 -45.72
C ASN A 306 7.99 31.63 -45.14
N GLU A 307 6.97 31.37 -46.01
CA GLU A 307 5.59 31.12 -45.54
C GLU A 307 5.56 29.99 -44.51
N MET A 308 6.22 28.85 -44.76
CA MET A 308 6.28 27.74 -43.83
C MET A 308 6.94 28.09 -42.47
N ILE A 309 7.99 28.90 -42.52
CA ILE A 309 8.67 29.40 -41.29
C ILE A 309 7.73 30.33 -40.51
N MET A 310 7.03 31.23 -41.18
CA MET A 310 6.09 32.16 -40.56
C MET A 310 4.89 31.41 -39.95
N GLU A 311 4.32 30.44 -40.65
CA GLU A 311 3.24 29.60 -40.10
C GLU A 311 3.71 28.77 -38.87
N LEU A 312 4.94 28.26 -38.92
CA LEU A 312 5.56 27.56 -37.77
C LEU A 312 5.72 28.48 -36.57
N PHE A 313 6.23 29.69 -36.80
CA PHE A 313 6.41 30.69 -35.73
C PHE A 313 5.04 31.11 -35.16
N GLU A 314 4.03 31.31 -35.99
CA GLU A 314 2.67 31.63 -35.58
C GLU A 314 2.07 30.49 -34.70
N PHE A 315 2.23 29.25 -35.15
CA PHE A 315 1.77 28.06 -34.39
C PHE A 315 2.38 27.98 -33.00
N TYR A 316 3.72 28.14 -32.90
CA TYR A 316 4.37 28.13 -31.59
C TYR A 316 3.99 29.31 -30.70
N THR A 317 3.80 30.49 -31.32
CA THR A 317 3.34 31.67 -30.58
C THR A 317 1.94 31.44 -30.00
N LEU A 318 1.03 30.85 -30.79
CA LEU A 318 -0.31 30.51 -30.31
C LEU A 318 -0.33 29.45 -29.25
N GLN A 319 0.60 28.50 -29.25
CA GLN A 319 0.70 27.47 -28.20
C GLN A 319 1.33 27.96 -26.91
N SER A 320 1.99 29.10 -26.91
CA SER A 320 2.57 29.67 -25.69
C SER A 320 1.47 29.98 -24.68
N SER A 321 1.77 29.66 -23.40
CA SER A 321 0.90 30.04 -22.27
C SER A 321 0.87 31.56 -22.03
N GLU A 322 1.88 32.28 -22.54
CA GLU A 322 2.00 33.74 -22.42
C GLU A 322 1.25 34.50 -23.52
N PHE A 323 0.76 33.80 -24.55
CA PHE A 323 0.05 34.40 -25.64
C PHE A 323 -1.34 34.89 -25.22
N ILE A 324 -1.57 36.21 -25.37
CA ILE A 324 -2.83 36.87 -25.05
C ILE A 324 -3.48 37.40 -26.33
N LEU A 325 -4.77 37.09 -26.51
CA LEU A 325 -5.58 37.68 -27.59
C LEU A 325 -5.89 39.15 -27.27
N HIS A 326 -5.79 39.99 -28.28
CA HIS A 326 -6.20 41.39 -28.20
C HIS A 326 -7.67 41.56 -28.62
N LYS A 327 -8.58 40.99 -27.80
CA LYS A 327 -10.01 41.02 -28.07
C LYS A 327 -10.58 42.45 -27.96
N LYS A 328 -11.49 42.78 -28.84
CA LYS A 328 -12.26 44.02 -28.81
C LYS A 328 -13.72 43.69 -29.01
N TYR A 329 -14.62 44.42 -28.38
CA TYR A 329 -16.06 44.32 -28.59
C TYR A 329 -16.45 45.02 -29.88
N GLN A 330 -16.93 44.29 -30.89
CA GLN A 330 -17.14 44.78 -32.23
C GLN A 330 -18.15 43.92 -33.00
N ASP A 331 -18.70 44.44 -34.08
CA ASP A 331 -19.68 43.74 -34.90
C ASP A 331 -19.02 42.67 -35.78
N LEU A 332 -19.39 41.40 -35.54
CA LEU A 332 -18.94 40.26 -36.33
C LEU A 332 -19.52 40.23 -37.73
N SER A 333 -20.76 40.70 -37.90
CA SER A 333 -21.42 40.73 -39.21
C SER A 333 -20.70 41.71 -40.17
N GLU A 334 -20.36 42.91 -39.67
CA GLU A 334 -19.58 43.88 -40.45
C GLU A 334 -18.16 43.37 -40.71
N PHE A 335 -17.51 42.81 -39.68
CA PHE A 335 -16.17 42.20 -39.80
C PHE A 335 -16.15 41.13 -40.92
N LEU A 336 -17.12 40.21 -40.95
CA LEU A 336 -17.19 39.17 -41.99
C LEU A 336 -17.43 39.73 -43.36
N ARG A 337 -18.33 40.70 -43.52
CA ARG A 337 -18.56 41.39 -44.81
C ARG A 337 -17.28 42.01 -45.36
N ASN A 338 -16.53 42.73 -44.51
CA ASN A 338 -15.27 43.34 -44.88
C ASN A 338 -14.22 42.29 -45.27
N LEU A 339 -14.06 41.26 -44.42
CA LEU A 339 -13.13 40.14 -44.68
C LEU A 339 -13.42 39.45 -46.02
N ILE A 340 -14.68 39.14 -46.30
CA ILE A 340 -15.04 38.45 -47.52
C ILE A 340 -14.79 39.34 -48.75
N ALA A 341 -15.04 40.64 -48.64
CA ALA A 341 -14.76 41.60 -49.72
C ALA A 341 -13.31 41.56 -50.19
N ASP A 342 -12.35 41.33 -49.28
CA ASP A 342 -10.93 41.17 -49.61
C ASP A 342 -10.63 39.91 -50.42
N TYR A 343 -11.50 38.89 -50.36
CA TYR A 343 -11.31 37.61 -51.05
C TYR A 343 -12.14 37.52 -52.34
N ILE A 344 -13.04 38.46 -52.65
CA ILE A 344 -13.90 38.45 -53.88
C ILE A 344 -13.05 38.33 -55.12
N TYR A 345 -12.03 39.20 -55.27
CA TYR A 345 -11.13 39.17 -56.41
C TYR A 345 -10.48 37.77 -56.62
N LEU A 346 -10.08 37.10 -55.55
CA LEU A 346 -9.47 35.75 -55.58
C LEU A 346 -10.52 34.71 -56.07
N LEU A 347 -11.74 34.79 -55.57
CA LEU A 347 -12.84 33.90 -55.98
C LEU A 347 -13.22 34.07 -57.43
N GLU A 348 -13.33 35.33 -57.95
CA GLU A 348 -13.58 35.65 -59.31
C GLU A 348 -12.44 35.17 -60.24
N GLU A 349 -11.16 35.43 -59.88
CA GLU A 349 -10.00 34.97 -60.67
C GLU A 349 -10.02 33.44 -60.86
N LYS A 350 -10.51 32.72 -59.85
CA LYS A 350 -10.60 31.25 -59.85
C LYS A 350 -11.95 30.76 -60.42
N ASP A 351 -12.85 31.68 -60.88
CA ASP A 351 -14.13 31.34 -61.48
C ASP A 351 -15.03 30.51 -60.55
N PHE A 352 -15.12 30.93 -59.24
CA PHE A 352 -15.99 30.32 -58.24
C PHE A 352 -17.41 30.92 -58.38
N ASP A 353 -18.44 30.07 -58.14
CA ASP A 353 -19.82 30.49 -57.94
C ASP A 353 -20.04 30.70 -56.44
N PHE A 354 -20.00 31.97 -55.99
CA PHE A 354 -19.99 32.27 -54.55
C PHE A 354 -21.25 33.04 -54.11
N ASP A 355 -21.66 32.73 -52.82
CA ASP A 355 -22.79 33.41 -52.19
C ASP A 355 -22.46 33.65 -50.68
N PHE A 356 -23.10 34.64 -50.05
CA PHE A 356 -22.87 35.06 -48.70
C PHE A 356 -24.18 35.27 -47.96
N GLU A 357 -24.48 34.44 -46.97
CA GLU A 357 -25.66 34.50 -46.10
C GLU A 357 -25.28 35.13 -44.75
N ILE A 358 -25.07 36.45 -44.73
CA ILE A 358 -24.75 37.20 -43.52
C ILE A 358 -25.92 38.12 -43.20
N SER A 359 -26.50 37.95 -41.96
CA SER A 359 -27.60 38.80 -41.52
C SER A 359 -27.24 40.29 -41.56
N GLU A 360 -28.22 41.13 -41.87
CA GLU A 360 -28.08 42.59 -41.75
C GLU A 360 -28.05 43.07 -40.32
N ASP A 361 -28.48 42.22 -39.35
CA ASP A 361 -28.47 42.54 -37.94
C ASP A 361 -27.05 42.62 -37.40
N ASP A 362 -26.79 43.64 -36.61
CA ASP A 362 -25.52 43.79 -35.89
C ASP A 362 -25.33 42.69 -34.87
N LEU A 363 -24.17 42.03 -34.89
CA LEU A 363 -23.84 40.93 -34.00
C LEU A 363 -22.54 41.21 -33.25
N TYR A 364 -22.66 41.85 -32.08
CA TYR A 364 -21.54 42.26 -31.29
C TYR A 364 -21.03 41.15 -30.38
N LEU A 365 -19.70 40.89 -30.41
CA LEU A 365 -18.98 40.01 -29.46
C LEU A 365 -17.51 40.45 -29.34
N GLU A 366 -16.81 39.87 -28.35
CA GLU A 366 -15.39 40.15 -28.13
C GLU A 366 -14.51 39.18 -28.92
N PHE A 367 -13.75 39.69 -29.88
CA PHE A 367 -12.78 38.90 -30.65
C PHE A 367 -11.56 39.74 -31.08
N ASP A 368 -10.46 39.02 -31.46
CA ASP A 368 -9.25 39.60 -32.04
C ASP A 368 -9.38 39.56 -33.59
N ASN A 369 -9.56 40.73 -34.18
CA ASN A 369 -9.76 40.87 -35.64
C ASN A 369 -8.68 40.13 -36.43
N LYS A 370 -7.40 40.44 -36.17
CA LYS A 370 -6.28 39.91 -36.96
C LYS A 370 -6.20 38.40 -36.87
N ARG A 371 -6.49 37.85 -35.69
CA ARG A 371 -6.44 36.40 -35.48
C ARG A 371 -7.65 35.72 -36.11
N LEU A 372 -8.85 36.26 -35.95
CA LEU A 372 -10.04 35.67 -36.55
C LEU A 372 -10.03 35.78 -38.09
N GLU A 373 -9.55 36.90 -38.66
CA GLU A 373 -9.25 37.06 -40.08
C GLU A 373 -8.32 35.94 -40.57
N ARG A 374 -7.22 35.68 -39.87
CA ARG A 374 -6.28 34.60 -40.20
C ARG A 374 -6.95 33.21 -40.19
N ALA A 375 -7.79 32.94 -39.17
CA ALA A 375 -8.49 31.65 -39.05
C ALA A 375 -9.48 31.42 -40.18
N ILE A 376 -10.31 32.40 -40.48
CA ILE A 376 -11.34 32.30 -41.57
C ILE A 376 -10.66 32.35 -42.92
N GLY A 377 -9.70 33.26 -43.14
CA GLY A 377 -8.92 33.36 -44.35
C GLY A 377 -8.24 32.05 -44.76
N ASN A 378 -7.71 31.31 -43.81
CA ASN A 378 -7.16 29.97 -44.07
C ASN A 378 -8.22 29.01 -44.64
N LEU A 379 -9.48 29.08 -44.16
CA LEU A 379 -10.56 28.23 -44.70
C LEU A 379 -10.90 28.61 -46.12
N ILE A 380 -11.02 29.92 -46.39
CA ILE A 380 -11.32 30.46 -47.75
C ILE A 380 -10.20 30.08 -48.73
N ILE A 381 -8.94 30.33 -48.34
CA ILE A 381 -7.77 29.98 -49.15
C ILE A 381 -7.71 28.48 -49.44
N ASN A 382 -8.01 27.64 -48.46
CA ASN A 382 -8.05 26.18 -48.66
C ASN A 382 -9.10 25.79 -49.68
N SER A 383 -10.33 26.34 -49.64
CA SER A 383 -11.35 26.06 -50.62
C SER A 383 -10.90 26.47 -52.04
N VAL A 384 -10.30 27.66 -52.20
CA VAL A 384 -9.79 28.14 -53.51
C VAL A 384 -8.61 27.30 -54.02
N LYS A 385 -7.74 26.87 -53.15
CA LYS A 385 -6.50 26.15 -53.49
C LYS A 385 -6.73 24.72 -53.96
N TYR A 386 -7.66 24.03 -53.32
CA TYR A 386 -7.85 22.60 -53.55
C TYR A 386 -8.98 22.27 -54.52
N ASN A 387 -9.88 23.18 -54.75
CA ASN A 387 -11.01 22.95 -55.64
C ASN A 387 -10.75 23.44 -57.09
N LYS A 388 -11.67 23.12 -57.99
CA LYS A 388 -11.60 23.44 -59.42
C LYS A 388 -12.41 24.71 -59.70
N LYS A 389 -12.25 25.29 -60.91
CA LYS A 389 -13.10 26.32 -61.42
C LYS A 389 -14.58 25.89 -61.47
N GLY A 390 -15.47 26.79 -61.14
CA GLY A 390 -16.92 26.52 -61.12
C GLY A 390 -17.38 25.86 -59.80
N THR A 391 -16.53 25.77 -58.83
CA THR A 391 -16.91 25.29 -57.47
C THR A 391 -17.83 26.31 -56.79
N LYS A 392 -18.93 25.83 -56.20
CA LYS A 392 -19.79 26.64 -55.34
C LYS A 392 -19.18 26.86 -54.02
N PHE A 393 -19.23 28.11 -53.57
CA PHE A 393 -18.64 28.54 -52.30
C PHE A 393 -19.66 29.38 -51.53
N LEU A 394 -19.89 29.06 -50.24
CA LEU A 394 -20.84 29.74 -49.39
C LEU A 394 -20.22 30.08 -48.06
N VAL A 395 -20.35 31.33 -47.61
CA VAL A 395 -20.08 31.72 -46.22
C VAL A 395 -21.39 32.16 -45.60
N SER A 396 -21.74 31.56 -44.46
CA SER A 396 -22.94 31.94 -43.73
C SER A 396 -22.66 32.22 -42.27
N LEU A 397 -23.38 33.19 -41.68
CA LEU A 397 -23.36 33.56 -40.29
C LEU A 397 -24.72 33.28 -39.67
N LYS A 398 -24.75 32.43 -38.66
CA LYS A 398 -25.99 32.06 -37.94
C LYS A 398 -25.85 32.33 -36.46
N LYS A 399 -26.80 33.08 -35.91
CA LYS A 399 -26.89 33.31 -34.45
C LYS A 399 -27.73 32.20 -33.81
N GLU A 400 -27.22 31.57 -32.77
CA GLU A 400 -27.95 30.70 -31.86
C GLU A 400 -28.03 31.37 -30.48
N GLU A 401 -28.74 30.77 -29.51
CA GLU A 401 -28.99 31.42 -28.21
C GLU A 401 -27.70 31.89 -27.51
N ASP A 402 -26.70 30.99 -27.35
CA ASP A 402 -25.48 31.25 -26.60
C ASP A 402 -24.22 31.37 -27.47
N LYS A 403 -24.35 31.20 -28.81
CA LYS A 403 -23.20 31.13 -29.71
C LYS A 403 -23.54 31.62 -31.11
N VAL A 404 -22.49 31.97 -31.83
CA VAL A 404 -22.58 32.24 -33.25
C VAL A 404 -21.89 31.14 -34.05
N LYS A 405 -22.40 30.80 -35.21
CA LYS A 405 -21.80 29.88 -36.16
C LYS A 405 -21.40 30.61 -37.42
N ILE A 406 -20.12 30.55 -37.76
CA ILE A 406 -19.58 30.94 -39.07
C ILE A 406 -19.37 29.63 -39.83
N ILE A 407 -20.02 29.47 -40.96
CA ILE A 407 -19.94 28.28 -41.79
C ILE A 407 -19.29 28.65 -43.13
N VAL A 408 -18.17 27.99 -43.44
CA VAL A 408 -17.46 28.12 -44.71
C VAL A 408 -17.62 26.80 -45.46
N SER A 409 -18.34 26.83 -46.56
CA SER A 409 -18.76 25.65 -47.32
C SER A 409 -18.28 25.68 -48.76
N ASP A 410 -17.93 24.54 -49.33
CA ASP A 410 -17.69 24.34 -50.76
C ASP A 410 -18.35 23.03 -51.25
N ASP A 411 -18.63 22.96 -52.58
CA ASP A 411 -19.08 21.73 -53.23
C ASP A 411 -17.95 21.00 -53.96
N GLY A 412 -16.72 21.23 -53.52
CA GLY A 412 -15.51 20.71 -54.10
C GLY A 412 -15.29 19.21 -53.91
N ILE A 413 -14.00 18.81 -53.95
CA ILE A 413 -13.60 17.39 -53.88
C ILE A 413 -13.89 16.72 -52.54
N GLY A 414 -14.14 17.48 -51.48
CA GLY A 414 -14.35 16.99 -50.14
C GLY A 414 -13.08 16.35 -49.53
N LEU A 415 -13.26 15.63 -48.42
CA LEU A 415 -12.20 14.93 -47.68
C LEU A 415 -12.61 13.48 -47.45
N SER A 416 -11.62 12.58 -47.41
CA SER A 416 -11.86 11.19 -47.02
C SER A 416 -12.25 11.08 -45.55
N GLU A 417 -13.05 10.08 -45.18
CA GLU A 417 -13.49 9.85 -43.76
C GLU A 417 -12.33 9.65 -42.77
N GLU A 418 -11.23 9.14 -43.27
CA GLU A 418 -10.02 8.97 -42.48
C GLU A 418 -9.38 10.31 -42.12
N ILE A 419 -9.28 11.21 -43.10
CA ILE A 419 -8.67 12.52 -42.92
C ILE A 419 -9.55 13.46 -42.13
N LYS A 420 -10.87 13.44 -42.33
CA LYS A 420 -11.82 14.27 -41.56
C LYS A 420 -11.57 14.21 -40.06
N LYS A 421 -11.23 13.03 -39.53
CA LYS A 421 -10.97 12.83 -38.08
C LYS A 421 -9.70 13.53 -37.57
N HIS A 422 -8.77 13.84 -38.47
CA HIS A 422 -7.44 14.32 -38.13
C HIS A 422 -7.03 15.61 -38.82
N ILE A 423 -7.91 16.22 -39.64
CA ILE A 423 -7.58 17.34 -40.52
C ILE A 423 -7.06 18.58 -39.78
N PHE A 424 -7.44 18.76 -38.52
CA PHE A 424 -6.95 19.84 -37.65
C PHE A 424 -5.65 19.53 -36.93
N ASN A 425 -5.10 18.30 -37.11
CA ASN A 425 -3.79 17.97 -36.54
C ASN A 425 -2.68 18.57 -37.44
N PRO A 426 -1.53 18.97 -36.85
CA PRO A 426 -0.43 19.52 -37.62
C PRO A 426 0.04 18.59 -38.73
N PHE A 427 0.31 19.15 -39.93
CA PHE A 427 0.84 18.46 -41.12
C PHE A 427 -0.06 17.36 -41.69
N VAL A 428 -1.30 17.27 -41.30
CA VAL A 428 -2.25 16.33 -41.91
C VAL A 428 -2.63 16.89 -43.29
N ARG A 429 -2.52 16.05 -44.32
CA ARG A 429 -2.83 16.35 -45.71
C ARG A 429 -3.31 15.09 -46.39
N GLU A 430 -4.18 15.24 -47.38
CA GLU A 430 -4.59 14.15 -48.24
C GLU A 430 -3.44 13.72 -49.15
N GLU A 431 -3.17 12.39 -49.32
CA GLU A 431 -2.06 11.89 -50.12
C GLU A 431 -2.04 12.42 -51.56
N LYS A 432 -3.19 12.59 -52.15
CA LYS A 432 -3.34 13.19 -53.49
C LYS A 432 -2.83 14.64 -53.57
N SER A 433 -2.83 15.37 -52.45
CA SER A 433 -2.33 16.74 -52.38
C SER A 433 -0.84 16.84 -52.08
N ARG A 434 -0.18 15.77 -51.58
CA ARG A 434 1.27 15.73 -51.36
C ARG A 434 2.08 15.81 -52.63
N ASN A 435 1.56 15.25 -53.74
CA ASN A 435 2.26 15.22 -55.04
C ASN A 435 1.85 16.42 -55.94
N SER A 436 0.97 17.30 -55.51
CA SER A 436 0.56 18.46 -56.30
C SER A 436 1.53 19.63 -56.08
N LYS A 437 1.85 20.38 -57.20
CA LYS A 437 2.63 21.63 -57.15
C LYS A 437 1.96 22.73 -56.32
N LYS A 438 0.71 22.51 -55.86
CA LYS A 438 -0.12 23.41 -55.05
C LYS A 438 -0.04 23.14 -53.54
N GLY A 439 0.98 22.40 -53.06
CA GLY A 439 1.08 21.97 -51.67
C GLY A 439 1.17 23.11 -50.64
N GLY A 440 0.43 22.99 -49.52
CA GLY A 440 0.58 23.83 -48.32
C GLY A 440 1.37 23.14 -47.25
N SER A 441 1.70 23.83 -46.14
CA SER A 441 2.40 23.31 -44.98
C SER A 441 1.61 22.26 -44.16
N GLY A 442 0.28 22.28 -44.28
CA GLY A 442 -0.61 21.51 -43.40
C GLY A 442 -0.76 22.11 -41.98
N LEU A 443 -0.31 23.36 -41.80
CA LEU A 443 -0.45 24.09 -40.52
C LEU A 443 -1.66 25.02 -40.50
N GLY A 444 -2.16 25.48 -41.66
CA GLY A 444 -3.22 26.49 -41.71
C GLY A 444 -4.47 26.10 -40.93
N LEU A 445 -5.00 24.88 -41.11
CA LEU A 445 -6.18 24.41 -40.34
C LEU A 445 -5.90 24.22 -38.86
N THR A 446 -4.69 23.82 -38.51
CA THR A 446 -4.26 23.72 -37.08
C THR A 446 -4.19 25.11 -36.45
N ILE A 447 -3.66 26.11 -37.18
CA ILE A 447 -3.61 27.51 -36.72
C ILE A 447 -5.04 28.05 -36.56
N SER A 448 -5.93 27.76 -37.50
CA SER A 448 -7.35 28.16 -37.40
C SER A 448 -7.99 27.57 -36.12
N LYS A 449 -7.72 26.31 -35.83
CA LYS A 449 -8.22 25.64 -34.60
C LYS A 449 -7.69 26.30 -33.35
N GLU A 450 -6.38 26.51 -33.25
CA GLU A 450 -5.75 27.15 -32.08
C GLU A 450 -6.32 28.56 -31.85
N ILE A 451 -6.52 29.34 -32.90
CA ILE A 451 -7.12 30.68 -32.81
C ILE A 451 -8.55 30.60 -32.28
N VAL A 452 -9.37 29.72 -32.84
CA VAL A 452 -10.78 29.57 -32.43
C VAL A 452 -10.89 29.09 -30.98
N GLU A 453 -10.08 28.09 -30.58
CA GLU A 453 -10.07 27.58 -29.24
C GLU A 453 -9.61 28.65 -28.21
N LYS A 454 -8.65 29.51 -28.57
CA LYS A 454 -8.26 30.66 -27.73
C LYS A 454 -9.33 31.72 -27.59
N HIS A 455 -10.24 31.82 -28.57
CA HIS A 455 -11.44 32.66 -28.45
C HIS A 455 -12.52 32.02 -27.56
N GLY A 456 -12.30 30.76 -27.09
CA GLY A 456 -13.28 29.99 -26.32
C GLY A 456 -14.31 29.28 -27.20
N GLY A 457 -14.05 29.24 -28.50
CA GLY A 457 -14.90 28.59 -29.49
C GLY A 457 -14.47 27.16 -29.85
N THR A 458 -15.13 26.60 -30.85
CA THR A 458 -14.81 25.29 -31.45
C THR A 458 -14.85 25.37 -32.97
N ILE A 459 -13.97 24.61 -33.64
CA ILE A 459 -13.99 24.43 -35.10
C ILE A 459 -14.08 22.96 -35.46
N TYR A 460 -14.95 22.62 -36.39
CA TYR A 460 -15.17 21.23 -36.81
C TYR A 460 -15.71 21.16 -38.25
N LEU A 461 -15.70 19.95 -38.81
CA LEU A 461 -16.38 19.62 -40.03
C LEU A 461 -17.79 19.09 -39.75
N SER A 462 -18.76 19.50 -40.51
CA SER A 462 -20.13 18.99 -40.40
C SER A 462 -20.70 18.62 -41.79
N ASP A 463 -21.82 17.92 -41.77
CA ASP A 463 -22.68 17.87 -42.91
C ASP A 463 -23.34 19.26 -43.06
N GLY A 464 -23.23 19.88 -44.24
CA GLY A 464 -23.60 21.27 -44.44
C GLY A 464 -24.41 21.51 -45.74
N PRO A 465 -24.58 22.77 -46.12
CA PRO A 465 -25.39 23.14 -47.26
C PRO A 465 -24.82 22.65 -48.59
N LEU A 466 -23.51 22.42 -48.68
CA LEU A 466 -22.83 21.99 -49.89
C LEU A 466 -22.20 20.59 -49.70
N LYS A 467 -21.95 19.87 -50.81
CA LYS A 467 -21.52 18.46 -50.79
C LYS A 467 -20.02 18.24 -50.49
N GLY A 468 -19.18 19.29 -50.55
CA GLY A 468 -17.75 19.20 -50.38
C GLY A 468 -17.33 19.31 -48.91
N CYS A 469 -16.55 20.35 -48.55
CA CYS A 469 -16.15 20.62 -47.18
C CYS A 469 -17.08 21.67 -46.55
N ASN A 470 -17.49 21.42 -45.31
CA ASN A 470 -18.28 22.36 -44.53
C ASN A 470 -17.58 22.57 -43.17
N PHE A 471 -16.77 23.63 -43.07
CA PHE A 471 -16.11 24.03 -41.85
C PHE A 471 -17.03 24.92 -41.02
N VAL A 472 -17.22 24.58 -39.77
CA VAL A 472 -18.04 25.34 -38.83
C VAL A 472 -17.16 25.87 -37.71
N ILE A 473 -17.18 27.19 -37.51
CA ILE A 473 -16.59 27.88 -36.37
C ILE A 473 -17.72 28.30 -35.44
N GLU A 474 -17.70 27.84 -34.21
CA GLU A 474 -18.62 28.31 -33.18
C GLU A 474 -17.87 29.22 -32.21
N LEU A 475 -18.39 30.42 -31.95
CA LEU A 475 -17.87 31.36 -30.97
C LEU A 475 -18.95 31.65 -29.93
N PRO A 476 -18.59 31.71 -28.60
CA PRO A 476 -19.58 32.04 -27.59
C PRO A 476 -19.98 33.52 -27.67
N ILE A 477 -21.27 33.80 -27.50
CA ILE A 477 -21.79 35.15 -27.23
C ILE A 477 -21.71 35.34 -25.72
N LYS A 478 -20.78 36.18 -25.27
CA LYS A 478 -20.69 36.56 -23.86
C LYS A 478 -21.23 37.96 -23.66
#